data_69e86b5941465d10ea1f9a8250f39e81
#
_entry.id   69e86b5941465d10ea1f9a8250f39e81
#
_cell.length_a   1.000
_cell.length_b   1.000
_cell.length_c   1.000
_cell.angle_alpha   90.00
_cell.angle_beta   90.00
_cell.angle_gamma   90.00
#
_symmetry.space_group_name_H-M   'P 1'
#
loop_
_entity.id
_entity.type
_entity.pdbx_description
1 polymer ?
#
loop_
_entity_poly.entity_id
_entity_poly.type
_entity_poly.pdbx_seq_one_letter_code
_entity_poly.pdbx_strand_id
1 'polypeptide(L)'
;MRKEPRSIELLSPAKDLICGREAINHGADAVYIGAPKFGARAAAGNTLDDIRQLCDYAHLYSARIYVALNTILKEEELAEAEQMIWQLYEAGADALIVQDMGITQLNLPPIPLHASTQTDNRTLEKVRFLQEAGFTQVVLARELSLNQIREIAERTTVPLEVFVHGALCVSYSGQCYLSAALSGRSANRGECAQYCRLPYSLIDADGKEIVSGKHLLSLKDMNRGEYLEELLDAGVSSLKIEGRLKDVSYVKNVTAWYRKKLDAILA
;
A
#
# COMPACT_ATOMS: atom_id res chain seq x y z
N MET A 1 17.40 2.83 -26.39
CA MET A 1 17.58 1.49 -25.82
C MET A 1 16.20 0.92 -25.51
N ARG A 2 15.81 -0.20 -26.08
CA ARG A 2 14.58 -0.89 -25.64
C ARG A 2 14.83 -1.33 -24.20
N LYS A 3 14.03 -0.80 -23.26
CA LYS A 3 14.01 -1.33 -21.89
C LYS A 3 13.56 -2.79 -21.99
N GLU A 4 14.25 -3.69 -21.27
CA GLU A 4 13.80 -5.09 -21.18
C GLU A 4 12.33 -5.17 -20.77
N PRO A 5 11.58 -6.19 -21.24
CA PRO A 5 10.19 -6.34 -20.87
C PRO A 5 10.09 -6.41 -19.33
N ARG A 6 9.54 -5.36 -18.72
CA ARG A 6 9.30 -5.31 -17.28
C ARG A 6 8.17 -6.30 -16.98
N SER A 7 8.38 -7.18 -16.02
CA SER A 7 7.25 -7.93 -15.46
C SER A 7 6.30 -6.94 -14.79
N ILE A 8 5.07 -6.86 -15.27
CA ILE A 8 4.03 -6.01 -14.68
C ILE A 8 3.28 -6.82 -13.63
N GLU A 9 3.10 -6.23 -12.46
CA GLU A 9 2.46 -6.86 -11.32
C GLU A 9 1.12 -6.19 -11.01
N LEU A 10 0.07 -7.00 -10.86
CA LEU A 10 -1.21 -6.58 -10.27
C LEU A 10 -1.23 -7.01 -8.80
N LEU A 11 -1.13 -6.03 -7.90
CA LEU A 11 -1.08 -6.24 -6.45
C LEU A 11 -2.45 -5.98 -5.81
N SER A 12 -3.05 -7.03 -5.27
CA SER A 12 -4.40 -7.00 -4.67
C SER A 12 -4.35 -6.97 -3.14
N PRO A 13 -5.35 -6.33 -2.48
CA PRO A 13 -5.44 -6.34 -1.03
C PRO A 13 -6.03 -7.65 -0.51
N ALA A 14 -5.61 -8.06 0.68
CA ALA A 14 -6.30 -9.06 1.47
C ALA A 14 -6.58 -8.54 2.88
N LYS A 15 -7.82 -8.70 3.32
CA LYS A 15 -8.22 -8.51 4.71
C LYS A 15 -7.82 -9.74 5.54
N ASP A 16 -8.02 -10.91 4.98
CA ASP A 16 -7.85 -12.22 5.58
C ASP A 16 -7.44 -13.27 4.53
N LEU A 17 -7.22 -14.50 4.97
CA LEU A 17 -6.86 -15.64 4.12
C LEU A 17 -7.84 -15.87 2.97
N ILE A 18 -9.15 -15.72 3.21
CA ILE A 18 -10.19 -15.94 2.18
C ILE A 18 -10.07 -14.88 1.10
N CYS A 19 -9.97 -13.61 1.48
CA CYS A 19 -9.77 -12.50 0.53
C CYS A 19 -8.48 -12.68 -0.28
N GLY A 20 -7.40 -13.15 0.35
CA GLY A 20 -6.12 -13.39 -0.33
C GLY A 20 -6.22 -14.49 -1.40
N ARG A 21 -6.80 -15.63 -1.06
CA ARG A 21 -7.05 -16.72 -2.03
C ARG A 21 -7.92 -16.26 -3.20
N GLU A 22 -8.98 -15.52 -2.90
CA GLU A 22 -9.87 -15.02 -3.95
C GLU A 22 -9.20 -13.95 -4.83
N ALA A 23 -8.30 -13.15 -4.30
CA ALA A 23 -7.49 -12.23 -5.11
C ALA A 23 -6.64 -13.00 -6.15
N ILE A 24 -5.96 -14.06 -5.73
CA ILE A 24 -5.15 -14.93 -6.60
C ILE A 24 -6.04 -15.61 -7.65
N ASN A 25 -7.16 -16.18 -7.25
CA ASN A 25 -8.13 -16.84 -8.14
C ASN A 25 -8.68 -15.89 -9.22
N HIS A 26 -8.62 -14.59 -8.98
CA HIS A 26 -9.12 -13.56 -9.89
C HIS A 26 -8.01 -12.77 -10.60
N GLY A 27 -6.78 -13.32 -10.60
CA GLY A 27 -5.69 -12.86 -11.45
C GLY A 27 -4.74 -11.84 -10.80
N ALA A 28 -4.64 -11.80 -9.47
CA ALA A 28 -3.58 -11.08 -8.81
C ALA A 28 -2.23 -11.80 -8.98
N ASP A 29 -1.19 -11.07 -9.37
CA ASP A 29 0.19 -11.56 -9.42
C ASP A 29 0.84 -11.54 -8.03
N ALA A 30 0.33 -10.64 -7.16
CA ALA A 30 0.73 -10.57 -5.76
C ALA A 30 -0.43 -10.11 -4.88
N VAL A 31 -0.36 -10.46 -3.60
CA VAL A 31 -1.35 -10.06 -2.59
C VAL A 31 -0.65 -9.41 -1.41
N TYR A 32 -1.17 -8.30 -0.89
CA TYR A 32 -0.67 -7.73 0.35
C TYR A 32 -1.67 -7.87 1.48
N ILE A 33 -1.18 -8.34 2.61
CA ILE A 33 -1.94 -8.62 3.83
C ILE A 33 -1.28 -7.92 5.03
N GLY A 34 -2.06 -7.62 6.07
CA GLY A 34 -1.51 -7.05 7.30
C GLY A 34 -0.80 -8.08 8.16
N ALA A 35 0.34 -7.71 8.74
CA ALA A 35 0.97 -8.50 9.79
C ALA A 35 0.06 -8.62 11.03
N PRO A 36 0.30 -9.62 11.92
CA PRO A 36 -0.43 -9.75 13.20
C PRO A 36 -0.32 -8.50 14.08
N LYS A 37 0.84 -7.81 14.02
CA LYS A 37 1.11 -6.52 14.67
C LYS A 37 1.81 -5.57 13.71
N PHE A 38 1.90 -4.29 14.07
CA PHE A 38 2.63 -3.24 13.35
C PHE A 38 2.13 -2.94 11.94
N GLY A 39 0.92 -3.38 11.57
CA GLY A 39 0.28 -3.03 10.32
C GLY A 39 -0.57 -1.75 10.44
N ALA A 40 -0.57 -0.90 9.39
CA ALA A 40 -1.35 0.35 9.34
C ALA A 40 -2.88 0.15 9.36
N ARG A 41 -3.36 -1.06 9.58
CA ARG A 41 -4.77 -1.46 9.76
C ARG A 41 -4.85 -2.49 10.89
N ALA A 42 -4.66 -2.05 12.13
CA ALA A 42 -4.63 -2.90 13.33
C ALA A 42 -5.89 -3.80 13.50
N ALA A 43 -7.00 -3.45 12.88
CA ALA A 43 -8.24 -4.23 12.92
C ALA A 43 -8.24 -5.50 12.04
N ALA A 44 -7.25 -5.72 11.21
CA ALA A 44 -7.09 -6.94 10.41
C ALA A 44 -6.13 -7.89 11.14
N GLY A 45 -6.63 -8.59 12.14
CA GLY A 45 -5.84 -9.50 12.97
C GLY A 45 -5.58 -10.85 12.30
N ASN A 46 -4.70 -10.88 11.28
CA ASN A 46 -4.26 -12.14 10.69
C ASN A 46 -3.25 -12.82 11.60
N THR A 47 -3.34 -14.15 11.77
CA THR A 47 -2.35 -14.94 12.47
C THR A 47 -1.15 -15.27 11.56
N LEU A 48 -0.03 -15.69 12.15
CA LEU A 48 1.10 -16.21 11.38
C LEU A 48 0.70 -17.45 10.57
N ASP A 49 -0.20 -18.27 11.10
CA ASP A 49 -0.71 -19.46 10.41
C ASP A 49 -1.57 -19.10 9.19
N ASP A 50 -2.42 -18.07 9.28
CA ASP A 50 -3.17 -17.55 8.13
C ASP A 50 -2.23 -17.07 7.02
N ILE A 51 -1.15 -16.38 7.39
CA ILE A 51 -0.14 -15.89 6.44
C ILE A 51 0.58 -17.07 5.79
N ARG A 52 1.02 -18.08 6.57
CA ARG A 52 1.65 -19.30 6.04
C ARG A 52 0.74 -20.01 5.05
N GLN A 53 -0.51 -20.26 5.43
CA GLN A 53 -1.48 -20.89 4.55
C GLN A 53 -1.72 -20.10 3.27
N LEU A 54 -1.65 -18.75 3.34
CA LEU A 54 -1.79 -17.91 2.16
C LEU A 54 -0.54 -17.98 1.27
N CYS A 55 0.67 -18.01 1.85
CA CYS A 55 1.92 -18.19 1.12
C CYS A 55 1.96 -19.54 0.40
N ASP A 56 1.65 -20.63 1.12
CA ASP A 56 1.59 -21.97 0.54
C ASP A 56 0.62 -22.02 -0.66
N TYR A 57 -0.54 -21.39 -0.52
CA TYR A 57 -1.51 -21.32 -1.60
C TYR A 57 -1.02 -20.46 -2.77
N ALA A 58 -0.47 -19.29 -2.51
CA ALA A 58 0.00 -18.35 -3.53
C ALA A 58 1.12 -18.94 -4.39
N HIS A 59 2.07 -19.62 -3.76
CA HIS A 59 3.22 -20.20 -4.45
C HIS A 59 2.83 -21.33 -5.40
N LEU A 60 1.71 -22.03 -5.20
CA LEU A 60 1.17 -22.97 -6.18
C LEU A 60 0.82 -22.32 -7.53
N TYR A 61 0.50 -21.04 -7.50
CA TYR A 61 0.12 -20.24 -8.68
C TYR A 61 1.20 -19.25 -9.11
N SER A 62 2.41 -19.33 -8.55
CA SER A 62 3.50 -18.37 -8.76
C SER A 62 3.15 -16.93 -8.37
N ALA A 63 2.13 -16.75 -7.53
CA ALA A 63 1.78 -15.46 -6.94
C ALA A 63 2.61 -15.20 -5.68
N ARG A 64 2.77 -13.92 -5.31
CA ARG A 64 3.61 -13.48 -4.18
C ARG A 64 2.77 -12.92 -3.06
N ILE A 65 3.28 -13.04 -1.82
CA ILE A 65 2.65 -12.49 -0.62
C ILE A 65 3.53 -11.44 0.03
N TYR A 66 3.03 -10.20 0.09
CA TYR A 66 3.69 -9.08 0.74
C TYR A 66 3.01 -8.76 2.06
N VAL A 67 3.76 -8.77 3.14
CA VAL A 67 3.20 -8.51 4.46
C VAL A 67 3.45 -7.07 4.88
N ALA A 68 2.37 -6.36 5.21
CA ALA A 68 2.44 -4.96 5.63
C ALA A 68 2.74 -4.85 7.13
N LEU A 69 3.97 -4.41 7.44
CA LEU A 69 4.49 -4.02 8.74
C LEU A 69 4.85 -2.53 8.66
N ASN A 70 3.83 -1.70 8.41
CA ASN A 70 4.00 -0.35 7.92
C ASN A 70 3.44 0.73 8.87
N THR A 71 3.76 0.61 10.14
CA THR A 71 3.58 1.65 11.16
C THR A 71 4.92 2.18 11.61
N ILE A 72 4.94 3.38 12.19
CA ILE A 72 6.09 3.89 12.95
C ILE A 72 6.22 3.03 14.21
N LEU A 73 7.43 2.60 14.52
CA LEU A 73 7.76 1.82 15.70
C LEU A 73 8.28 2.73 16.82
N LYS A 74 8.12 2.29 18.05
CA LYS A 74 8.82 2.83 19.20
C LYS A 74 10.05 1.99 19.47
N GLU A 75 11.01 2.52 20.21
CA GLU A 75 12.26 1.82 20.49
C GLU A 75 12.03 0.51 21.22
N GLU A 76 11.11 0.48 22.19
CA GLU A 76 10.73 -0.72 22.91
C GLU A 76 10.03 -1.81 22.05
N GLU A 77 9.58 -1.47 20.85
CA GLU A 77 8.91 -2.38 19.91
C GLU A 77 9.87 -3.01 18.90
N LEU A 78 11.09 -2.51 18.77
CA LEU A 78 12.04 -2.94 17.73
C LEU A 78 12.41 -4.43 17.85
N ALA A 79 12.67 -4.91 19.06
CA ALA A 79 13.00 -6.32 19.29
C ALA A 79 11.83 -7.25 18.92
N GLU A 80 10.60 -6.87 19.25
CA GLU A 80 9.40 -7.64 18.87
C GLU A 80 9.18 -7.58 17.34
N ALA A 81 9.44 -6.44 16.71
CA ALA A 81 9.35 -6.29 15.26
C ALA A 81 10.38 -7.17 14.54
N GLU A 82 11.62 -7.24 15.02
CA GLU A 82 12.65 -8.14 14.49
C GLU A 82 12.20 -9.60 14.55
N GLN A 83 11.73 -10.04 15.73
CA GLN A 83 11.22 -11.40 15.89
C GLN A 83 10.04 -11.69 14.95
N MET A 84 9.11 -10.75 14.79
CA MET A 84 7.98 -10.87 13.86
C MET A 84 8.45 -11.00 12.42
N ILE A 85 9.46 -10.26 12.01
CA ILE A 85 10.01 -10.31 10.65
C ILE A 85 10.60 -11.69 10.36
N TRP A 86 11.34 -12.28 11.31
CA TRP A 86 11.85 -13.65 11.18
C TRP A 86 10.71 -14.66 11.03
N GLN A 87 9.67 -14.56 11.85
CA GLN A 87 8.49 -15.43 11.78
C GLN A 87 7.74 -15.31 10.45
N LEU A 88 7.63 -14.10 9.90
CA LEU A 88 7.02 -13.87 8.59
C LEU A 88 7.85 -14.45 7.45
N TYR A 89 9.16 -14.33 7.52
CA TYR A 89 10.08 -14.96 6.58
C TYR A 89 9.96 -16.49 6.60
N GLU A 90 9.94 -17.10 7.79
CA GLU A 90 9.75 -18.55 7.98
C GLU A 90 8.33 -19.01 7.56
N ALA A 91 7.36 -18.12 7.60
CA ALA A 91 6.01 -18.37 7.08
C ALA A 91 5.91 -18.29 5.55
N GLY A 92 7.00 -17.89 4.85
CA GLY A 92 7.07 -17.87 3.40
C GLY A 92 6.70 -16.52 2.77
N ALA A 93 6.64 -15.42 3.53
CA ALA A 93 6.40 -14.09 2.97
C ALA A 93 7.50 -13.70 1.96
N ASP A 94 7.10 -13.19 0.79
CA ASP A 94 8.02 -12.84 -0.30
C ASP A 94 8.64 -11.46 -0.14
N ALA A 95 7.97 -10.54 0.57
CA ALA A 95 8.49 -9.21 0.90
C ALA A 95 7.73 -8.59 2.07
N LEU A 96 8.33 -7.57 2.68
CA LEU A 96 7.69 -6.74 3.70
C LEU A 96 7.44 -5.34 3.15
N ILE A 97 6.25 -4.80 3.39
CA ILE A 97 5.93 -3.39 3.12
C ILE A 97 6.11 -2.64 4.44
N VAL A 98 7.15 -1.81 4.53
CA VAL A 98 7.57 -1.17 5.79
C VAL A 98 7.51 0.36 5.71
N GLN A 99 7.35 1.01 6.86
CA GLN A 99 7.37 2.48 6.99
C GLN A 99 8.59 2.94 7.79
N ASP A 100 8.85 2.29 8.91
CA ASP A 100 9.88 2.73 9.84
C ASP A 100 11.28 2.39 9.32
N MET A 101 12.13 3.41 9.22
CA MET A 101 13.52 3.24 8.76
C MET A 101 14.41 2.51 9.77
N GLY A 102 14.03 2.49 11.05
CA GLY A 102 14.73 1.72 12.09
C GLY A 102 14.79 0.23 11.76
N ILE A 103 13.80 -0.29 11.02
CA ILE A 103 13.80 -1.69 10.56
C ILE A 103 15.07 -2.03 9.76
N THR A 104 15.62 -1.10 8.98
CA THR A 104 16.84 -1.34 8.18
C THR A 104 18.09 -1.55 9.02
N GLN A 105 18.04 -1.26 10.32
CA GLN A 105 19.14 -1.42 11.26
C GLN A 105 19.03 -2.71 12.11
N LEU A 106 17.93 -3.46 11.96
CA LEU A 106 17.71 -4.72 12.67
C LEU A 106 18.46 -5.86 11.98
N ASN A 107 18.67 -6.97 12.72
CA ASN A 107 19.22 -8.20 12.15
C ASN A 107 18.09 -8.95 11.39
N LEU A 108 17.96 -8.67 10.10
CA LEU A 108 16.88 -9.20 9.28
C LEU A 108 17.26 -10.49 8.55
N PRO A 109 16.27 -11.38 8.29
CA PRO A 109 16.46 -12.44 7.29
C PRO A 109 16.61 -11.83 5.89
N PRO A 110 17.03 -12.61 4.88
CA PRO A 110 17.18 -12.13 3.51
C PRO A 110 15.81 -11.95 2.81
N ILE A 111 14.97 -11.08 3.38
CA ILE A 111 13.63 -10.75 2.87
C ILE A 111 13.65 -9.37 2.20
N PRO A 112 13.09 -9.22 0.98
CA PRO A 112 12.96 -7.94 0.31
C PRO A 112 12.14 -6.94 1.12
N LEU A 113 12.57 -5.66 1.14
CA LEU A 113 11.84 -4.56 1.77
C LEU A 113 11.24 -3.65 0.69
N HIS A 114 9.93 -3.42 0.75
CA HIS A 114 9.20 -2.46 -0.06
C HIS A 114 8.89 -1.22 0.78
N ALA A 115 9.27 -0.04 0.29
CA ALA A 115 8.95 1.20 0.99
C ALA A 115 7.45 1.51 0.88
N SER A 116 6.75 1.55 2.01
CA SER A 116 5.33 1.89 2.05
C SER A 116 5.06 3.30 1.52
N THR A 117 3.87 3.55 0.97
CA THR A 117 3.39 4.91 0.71
C THR A 117 3.42 5.80 1.96
N GLN A 118 3.38 5.20 3.15
CA GLN A 118 3.46 5.89 4.44
C GLN A 118 4.83 6.52 4.71
N THR A 119 5.88 6.22 3.93
CA THR A 119 7.18 6.90 4.00
C THR A 119 7.21 8.24 3.25
N ASP A 120 6.06 8.73 2.75
CA ASP A 120 5.94 10.01 2.05
C ASP A 120 6.77 10.08 0.76
N ASN A 121 6.52 9.15 -0.17
CA ASN A 121 7.30 8.96 -1.41
C ASN A 121 6.80 9.88 -2.52
N ARG A 122 6.95 11.20 -2.35
CA ARG A 122 6.46 12.23 -3.27
C ARG A 122 7.53 12.86 -4.15
N THR A 123 8.79 12.71 -3.80
CA THR A 123 9.88 13.37 -4.52
C THR A 123 10.92 12.39 -5.03
N LEU A 124 11.63 12.79 -6.08
CA LEU A 124 12.71 12.01 -6.64
C LEU A 124 13.83 11.74 -5.61
N GLU A 125 14.16 12.74 -4.80
CA GLU A 125 15.21 12.64 -3.78
C GLU A 125 14.84 11.58 -2.73
N LYS A 126 13.56 11.55 -2.32
CA LYS A 126 13.08 10.54 -1.38
C LYS A 126 13.15 9.13 -1.97
N VAL A 127 12.75 8.95 -3.23
CA VAL A 127 12.80 7.64 -3.89
C VAL A 127 14.24 7.18 -4.07
N ARG A 128 15.18 8.07 -4.44
CA ARG A 128 16.61 7.76 -4.52
C ARG A 128 17.18 7.35 -3.18
N PHE A 129 16.88 8.12 -2.13
CA PHE A 129 17.30 7.76 -0.78
C PHE A 129 16.85 6.35 -0.38
N LEU A 130 15.60 5.99 -0.67
CA LEU A 130 15.07 4.65 -0.37
C LEU A 130 15.75 3.56 -1.22
N GLN A 131 16.01 3.84 -2.49
CA GLN A 131 16.78 2.94 -3.37
C GLN A 131 18.20 2.71 -2.82
N GLU A 132 18.88 3.76 -2.41
CA GLU A 132 20.24 3.69 -1.83
C GLU A 132 20.23 3.00 -0.46
N ALA A 133 19.16 3.12 0.31
CA ALA A 133 18.96 2.40 1.57
C ALA A 133 18.63 0.91 1.39
N GLY A 134 18.56 0.40 0.14
CA GLY A 134 18.39 -1.02 -0.15
C GLY A 134 16.94 -1.49 -0.31
N PHE A 135 15.97 -0.58 -0.40
CA PHE A 135 14.59 -0.96 -0.74
C PHE A 135 14.50 -1.50 -2.17
N THR A 136 13.82 -2.63 -2.32
CA THR A 136 13.69 -3.34 -3.60
C THR A 136 12.47 -2.90 -4.41
N GLN A 137 11.54 -2.16 -3.80
CA GLN A 137 10.37 -1.55 -4.44
C GLN A 137 9.92 -0.32 -3.65
N VAL A 138 9.39 0.68 -4.34
CA VAL A 138 8.89 1.91 -3.69
C VAL A 138 7.44 2.16 -4.10
N VAL A 139 6.55 2.22 -3.09
CA VAL A 139 5.14 2.57 -3.28
C VAL A 139 5.02 4.09 -3.30
N LEU A 140 4.78 4.66 -4.46
CA LEU A 140 4.64 6.11 -4.62
C LEU A 140 3.40 6.66 -3.89
N ALA A 141 3.47 7.91 -3.51
CA ALA A 141 2.34 8.62 -2.91
C ALA A 141 1.17 8.75 -3.91
N ARG A 142 -0.06 8.68 -3.41
CA ARG A 142 -1.28 8.67 -4.25
C ARG A 142 -1.58 10.01 -4.88
N GLU A 143 -1.07 11.08 -4.30
CA GLU A 143 -1.24 12.47 -4.72
C GLU A 143 -0.38 12.88 -5.91
N LEU A 144 0.52 12.00 -6.40
CA LEU A 144 1.38 12.28 -7.54
C LEU A 144 0.60 12.29 -8.85
N SER A 145 0.90 13.28 -9.68
CA SER A 145 0.47 13.34 -11.09
C SER A 145 1.28 12.35 -11.95
N LEU A 146 0.75 12.00 -13.12
CA LEU A 146 1.44 11.13 -14.08
C LEU A 146 2.82 11.69 -14.49
N ASN A 147 2.94 13.02 -14.66
CA ASN A 147 4.22 13.65 -15.01
C ASN A 147 5.27 13.50 -13.91
N GLN A 148 4.87 13.66 -12.65
CA GLN A 148 5.77 13.43 -11.50
C GLN A 148 6.19 11.95 -11.38
N ILE A 149 5.27 11.01 -11.63
CA ILE A 149 5.57 9.57 -11.67
C ILE A 149 6.61 9.29 -12.77
N ARG A 150 6.41 9.84 -13.97
CA ARG A 150 7.34 9.67 -15.10
C ARG A 150 8.73 10.24 -14.79
N GLU A 151 8.81 11.46 -14.23
CA GLU A 151 10.07 12.08 -13.82
C GLU A 151 10.85 11.20 -12.83
N ILE A 152 10.18 10.63 -11.82
CA ILE A 152 10.79 9.72 -10.86
C ILE A 152 11.27 8.44 -11.56
N ALA A 153 10.43 7.83 -12.41
CA ALA A 153 10.73 6.58 -13.10
C ALA A 153 11.91 6.69 -14.08
N GLU A 154 12.08 7.84 -14.73
CA GLU A 154 13.19 8.08 -15.65
C GLU A 154 14.54 8.23 -14.93
N ARG A 155 14.51 8.60 -13.65
CA ARG A 155 15.69 9.00 -12.87
C ARG A 155 16.00 8.06 -11.71
N THR A 156 15.30 6.92 -11.63
CA THR A 156 15.52 5.85 -10.64
C THR A 156 15.51 4.49 -11.34
N THR A 157 16.08 3.48 -10.69
CA THR A 157 16.08 2.10 -11.20
C THR A 157 15.25 1.14 -10.33
N VAL A 158 14.90 1.57 -9.13
CA VAL A 158 14.04 0.79 -8.24
C VAL A 158 12.63 0.63 -8.84
N PRO A 159 12.03 -0.56 -8.81
CA PRO A 159 10.65 -0.80 -9.20
C PRO A 159 9.67 0.15 -8.49
N LEU A 160 8.77 0.76 -9.27
CA LEU A 160 7.79 1.70 -8.75
C LEU A 160 6.39 1.07 -8.72
N GLU A 161 5.74 1.19 -7.57
CA GLU A 161 4.38 0.76 -7.33
C GLU A 161 3.46 1.99 -7.19
N VAL A 162 2.30 1.96 -7.82
CA VAL A 162 1.29 3.02 -7.69
C VAL A 162 -0.08 2.45 -7.37
N PHE A 163 -0.85 3.17 -6.57
CA PHE A 163 -2.26 2.84 -6.40
C PHE A 163 -3.06 3.18 -7.65
N VAL A 164 -3.93 2.24 -8.07
CA VAL A 164 -4.79 2.41 -9.25
C VAL A 164 -6.28 2.42 -8.90
N HIS A 165 -6.67 1.92 -7.72
CA HIS A 165 -8.08 1.84 -7.32
C HIS A 165 -8.26 2.01 -5.81
N GLY A 166 -9.41 2.57 -5.43
CA GLY A 166 -9.93 2.59 -4.06
C GLY A 166 -9.78 3.92 -3.34
N ALA A 167 -9.96 3.91 -2.03
CA ALA A 167 -10.08 5.10 -1.21
C ALA A 167 -8.82 5.97 -1.20
N LEU A 168 -9.03 7.28 -1.34
CA LEU A 168 -7.99 8.31 -1.20
C LEU A 168 -7.97 8.90 0.21
N CYS A 169 -6.80 9.31 0.66
CA CYS A 169 -6.61 10.11 1.86
C CYS A 169 -6.57 11.61 1.49
N VAL A 170 -7.21 12.46 2.29
CA VAL A 170 -7.16 13.92 2.10
C VAL A 170 -5.80 14.53 2.49
N SER A 171 -5.06 13.82 3.34
CA SER A 171 -3.72 14.23 3.77
C SER A 171 -2.66 13.69 2.83
N TYR A 172 -1.50 14.33 2.82
CA TYR A 172 -0.30 13.73 2.25
C TYR A 172 0.00 12.38 2.89
N SER A 173 0.53 11.47 2.07
CA SER A 173 0.84 10.11 2.48
C SER A 173 1.82 10.08 3.66
N GLY A 174 1.44 9.43 4.77
CA GLY A 174 2.24 9.36 5.99
C GLY A 174 2.29 10.63 6.85
N GLN A 175 1.58 11.70 6.48
CA GLN A 175 1.65 13.02 7.14
C GLN A 175 0.33 13.42 7.84
N CYS A 176 -0.53 12.46 8.16
CA CYS A 176 -1.81 12.75 8.82
C CYS A 176 -1.70 12.72 10.33
N TYR A 177 -1.93 13.87 10.97
CA TYR A 177 -1.95 14.02 12.44
C TYR A 177 -3.34 14.31 12.99
N LEU A 178 -4.40 14.31 12.16
CA LEU A 178 -5.75 14.68 12.56
C LEU A 178 -6.30 13.79 13.69
N SER A 179 -6.10 12.47 13.58
CA SER A 179 -6.54 11.54 14.62
C SER A 179 -5.76 11.73 15.93
N ALA A 180 -4.46 12.00 15.85
CA ALA A 180 -3.64 12.25 17.03
C ALA A 180 -4.07 13.54 17.76
N ALA A 181 -4.33 14.61 17.01
CA ALA A 181 -4.77 15.88 17.56
C ALA A 181 -6.15 15.84 18.23
N LEU A 182 -7.10 15.06 17.66
CA LEU A 182 -8.49 15.02 18.14
C LEU A 182 -8.78 13.94 19.19
N SER A 183 -8.04 12.84 19.18
CA SER A 183 -8.35 11.67 20.04
C SER A 183 -7.13 10.93 20.59
N GLY A 184 -5.92 11.43 20.37
CA GLY A 184 -4.68 10.74 20.77
C GLY A 184 -4.37 9.47 19.96
N ARG A 185 -5.19 9.11 18.96
CA ARG A 185 -4.99 7.94 18.09
C ARG A 185 -4.07 8.30 16.92
N SER A 186 -3.01 7.54 16.70
CA SER A 186 -2.08 7.85 15.62
C SER A 186 -2.42 7.12 14.33
N ALA A 187 -2.75 7.86 13.27
CA ALA A 187 -2.95 7.29 11.93
C ALA A 187 -1.66 6.62 11.39
N ASN A 188 -0.48 7.12 11.78
CA ASN A 188 0.82 6.57 11.38
C ASN A 188 1.20 5.31 12.19
N ARG A 189 0.39 4.98 13.19
CA ARG A 189 0.50 3.75 13.98
C ARG A 189 -0.70 2.80 13.79
N GLY A 190 -1.43 2.96 12.69
CA GLY A 190 -2.54 2.06 12.33
C GLY A 190 -3.90 2.42 12.93
N GLU A 191 -4.01 3.48 13.73
CA GLU A 191 -5.20 3.84 14.50
C GLU A 191 -5.97 5.03 13.93
N CYS A 192 -6.01 5.15 12.59
CA CYS A 192 -6.77 6.21 11.92
C CYS A 192 -8.24 6.21 12.33
N ALA A 193 -8.71 7.29 12.95
CA ALA A 193 -10.11 7.44 13.37
C ALA A 193 -11.05 7.90 12.24
N GLN A 194 -10.51 8.17 11.05
CA GLN A 194 -11.27 8.58 9.85
C GLN A 194 -12.12 9.86 10.05
N TYR A 195 -11.68 10.82 10.86
CA TYR A 195 -12.37 12.09 11.04
C TYR A 195 -12.66 12.82 9.71
N CYS A 196 -11.79 12.69 8.71
CA CYS A 196 -12.04 13.24 7.38
C CYS A 196 -13.27 12.65 6.66
N ARG A 197 -13.89 11.60 7.20
CA ARG A 197 -15.11 10.98 6.67
C ARG A 197 -16.39 11.43 7.38
N LEU A 198 -16.27 12.26 8.42
CA LEU A 198 -17.42 12.82 9.13
C LEU A 198 -18.03 13.99 8.35
N PRO A 199 -19.30 14.33 8.60
CA PRO A 199 -19.90 15.54 8.09
C PRO A 199 -19.35 16.77 8.82
N TYR A 200 -19.12 17.85 8.05
CA TYR A 200 -18.65 19.14 8.53
C TYR A 200 -19.51 20.28 8.01
N SER A 201 -19.54 21.39 8.75
CA SER A 201 -20.05 22.67 8.26
C SER A 201 -18.87 23.60 7.92
N LEU A 202 -18.97 24.34 6.81
CA LEU A 202 -18.04 25.38 6.44
C LEU A 202 -18.63 26.72 6.89
N ILE A 203 -17.86 27.44 7.70
CA ILE A 203 -18.24 28.75 8.26
C ILE A 203 -17.20 29.78 7.78
N ASP A 204 -17.64 30.94 7.30
CA ASP A 204 -16.77 32.01 6.88
C ASP A 204 -16.19 32.81 8.08
N ALA A 205 -15.37 33.83 7.80
CA ALA A 205 -14.73 34.66 8.82
C ALA A 205 -15.73 35.47 9.66
N ASP A 206 -16.92 35.72 9.15
CA ASP A 206 -18.00 36.48 9.81
C ASP A 206 -18.95 35.58 10.62
N GLY A 207 -18.67 34.27 10.67
CA GLY A 207 -19.47 33.28 11.39
C GLY A 207 -20.69 32.77 10.63
N LYS A 208 -20.83 33.10 9.35
CA LYS A 208 -21.94 32.64 8.51
C LYS A 208 -21.68 31.23 7.98
N GLU A 209 -22.64 30.33 8.17
CA GLU A 209 -22.58 29.00 7.61
C GLU A 209 -22.78 29.04 6.08
N ILE A 210 -21.76 28.59 5.32
CA ILE A 210 -21.79 28.49 3.85
C ILE A 210 -22.30 27.12 3.41
N VAL A 211 -21.86 26.07 4.09
CA VAL A 211 -22.26 24.67 3.84
C VAL A 211 -22.49 23.97 5.16
N SER A 212 -23.58 23.22 5.30
CA SER A 212 -23.95 22.48 6.50
C SER A 212 -23.92 20.98 6.30
N GLY A 213 -23.31 20.25 7.26
CA GLY A 213 -23.43 18.81 7.41
C GLY A 213 -22.99 17.98 6.19
N LYS A 214 -21.95 18.42 5.46
CA LYS A 214 -21.43 17.72 4.28
C LYS A 214 -20.08 17.04 4.56
N HIS A 215 -19.78 15.98 3.81
CA HIS A 215 -18.51 15.26 3.91
C HIS A 215 -17.38 16.00 3.16
N LEU A 216 -17.08 17.23 3.60
CA LEU A 216 -16.23 18.19 2.89
C LEU A 216 -14.77 17.71 2.70
N LEU A 217 -14.27 16.85 3.59
CA LEU A 217 -12.91 16.31 3.54
C LEU A 217 -12.85 14.89 2.96
N SER A 218 -14.01 14.30 2.60
CA SER A 218 -14.08 12.95 2.07
C SER A 218 -13.90 12.95 0.56
N LEU A 219 -12.73 12.54 0.09
CA LEU A 219 -12.46 12.40 -1.34
C LEU A 219 -13.27 11.24 -1.93
N LYS A 220 -13.56 11.32 -3.22
CA LYS A 220 -14.06 10.19 -4.02
C LYS A 220 -13.00 9.12 -4.13
N ASP A 221 -13.42 7.86 -4.30
CA ASP A 221 -12.49 6.77 -4.57
C ASP A 221 -11.80 6.97 -5.93
N MET A 222 -10.53 6.61 -5.97
CA MET A 222 -9.73 6.65 -7.19
C MET A 222 -10.09 5.48 -8.11
N ASN A 223 -10.12 5.73 -9.41
CA ASN A 223 -10.13 4.71 -10.44
C ASN A 223 -9.23 5.17 -11.60
N ARG A 224 -8.09 4.50 -11.78
CA ARG A 224 -7.11 4.78 -12.85
C ARG A 224 -7.14 3.72 -13.95
N GLY A 225 -8.22 2.96 -14.08
CA GLY A 225 -8.33 1.90 -15.08
C GLY A 225 -8.24 2.35 -16.53
N GLU A 226 -8.58 3.61 -16.83
CA GLU A 226 -8.41 4.18 -18.17
C GLU A 226 -6.99 4.74 -18.43
N TYR A 227 -6.16 4.82 -17.39
CA TYR A 227 -4.79 5.36 -17.44
C TYR A 227 -3.71 4.30 -17.25
N LEU A 228 -4.06 3.00 -17.35
CA LEU A 228 -3.11 1.91 -17.10
C LEU A 228 -1.96 1.94 -18.12
N GLU A 229 -2.26 2.08 -19.40
CA GLU A 229 -1.24 2.17 -20.45
C GLU A 229 -0.28 3.33 -20.21
N GLU A 230 -0.80 4.51 -19.89
CA GLU A 230 0.01 5.69 -19.59
C GLU A 230 0.90 5.51 -18.34
N LEU A 231 0.41 4.78 -17.33
CA LEU A 231 1.20 4.45 -16.14
C LEU A 231 2.33 3.47 -16.45
N LEU A 232 2.07 2.46 -17.28
CA LEU A 232 3.08 1.51 -17.74
C LEU A 232 4.14 2.22 -18.60
N ASP A 233 3.73 3.08 -19.52
CA ASP A 233 4.62 3.91 -20.34
C ASP A 233 5.44 4.89 -19.49
N ALA A 234 4.87 5.40 -18.40
CA ALA A 234 5.60 6.21 -17.43
C ALA A 234 6.65 5.42 -16.64
N GLY A 235 6.66 4.09 -16.73
CA GLY A 235 7.67 3.24 -16.11
C GLY A 235 7.25 2.58 -14.80
N VAL A 236 5.96 2.59 -14.47
CA VAL A 236 5.40 1.83 -13.34
C VAL A 236 5.49 0.33 -13.62
N SER A 237 5.79 -0.47 -12.61
CA SER A 237 5.89 -1.93 -12.71
C SER A 237 4.92 -2.69 -11.78
N SER A 238 4.34 -2.03 -10.78
CA SER A 238 3.35 -2.65 -9.88
C SER A 238 2.12 -1.75 -9.72
N LEU A 239 0.95 -2.33 -9.93
CA LEU A 239 -0.36 -1.68 -9.94
C LEU A 239 -1.16 -2.15 -8.71
N LYS A 240 -1.29 -1.29 -7.70
CA LYS A 240 -1.87 -1.63 -6.40
C LYS A 240 -3.33 -1.24 -6.26
N ILE A 241 -4.15 -2.18 -5.86
CA ILE A 241 -5.54 -1.95 -5.47
C ILE A 241 -5.61 -1.67 -3.96
N GLU A 242 -6.23 -0.56 -3.54
CA GLU A 242 -6.52 -0.30 -2.12
C GLU A 242 -7.76 -1.09 -1.70
N GLY A 243 -7.77 -1.65 -0.48
CA GLY A 243 -8.97 -2.33 0.00
C GLY A 243 -8.77 -3.36 1.09
N ARG A 244 -7.74 -3.28 1.95
CA ARG A 244 -7.50 -4.24 3.05
C ARG A 244 -8.62 -4.37 4.08
N LEU A 245 -9.63 -3.48 4.08
CA LEU A 245 -10.82 -3.57 4.93
C LEU A 245 -12.09 -3.88 4.12
N LYS A 246 -11.95 -4.13 2.82
CA LYS A 246 -13.07 -4.47 1.93
C LYS A 246 -13.41 -5.96 2.03
N ASP A 247 -14.63 -6.29 1.64
CA ASP A 247 -15.11 -7.68 1.59
C ASP A 247 -14.56 -8.46 0.39
N VAL A 248 -14.79 -9.74 0.40
CA VAL A 248 -14.34 -10.67 -0.65
C VAL A 248 -14.95 -10.35 -2.02
N SER A 249 -16.18 -9.86 -2.08
CA SER A 249 -16.85 -9.53 -3.34
C SER A 249 -16.18 -8.34 -4.03
N TYR A 250 -15.78 -7.33 -3.25
CA TYR A 250 -14.98 -6.21 -3.77
C TYR A 250 -13.65 -6.69 -4.34
N VAL A 251 -12.91 -7.51 -3.58
CA VAL A 251 -11.58 -8.01 -3.98
C VAL A 251 -11.68 -8.79 -5.30
N LYS A 252 -12.63 -9.73 -5.40
CA LYS A 252 -12.88 -10.53 -6.61
C LYS A 252 -13.15 -9.64 -7.84
N ASN A 253 -14.14 -8.77 -7.72
CA ASN A 253 -14.61 -7.98 -8.86
C ASN A 253 -13.57 -6.97 -9.34
N VAL A 254 -12.91 -6.27 -8.40
CA VAL A 254 -11.93 -5.24 -8.75
C VAL A 254 -10.67 -5.89 -9.33
N THR A 255 -10.18 -6.98 -8.73
CA THR A 255 -8.99 -7.68 -9.24
C THR A 255 -9.24 -8.24 -10.64
N ALA A 256 -10.34 -8.95 -10.86
CA ALA A 256 -10.69 -9.50 -12.18
C ALA A 256 -10.85 -8.41 -13.24
N TRP A 257 -11.41 -7.25 -12.87
CA TRP A 257 -11.58 -6.13 -13.80
C TRP A 257 -10.24 -5.52 -14.23
N TYR A 258 -9.31 -5.30 -13.26
CA TYR A 258 -7.97 -4.82 -13.57
C TYR A 258 -7.16 -5.85 -14.34
N ARG A 259 -7.25 -7.13 -13.99
CA ARG A 259 -6.58 -8.22 -14.73
C ARG A 259 -7.01 -8.23 -16.20
N LYS A 260 -8.31 -8.21 -16.45
CA LYS A 260 -8.83 -8.19 -17.83
C LYS A 260 -8.34 -6.99 -18.65
N LYS A 261 -8.29 -5.79 -18.02
CA LYS A 261 -7.76 -4.60 -18.69
C LYS A 261 -6.26 -4.71 -18.97
N LEU A 262 -5.50 -5.20 -18.00
CA LEU A 262 -4.06 -5.35 -18.12
C LEU A 262 -3.70 -6.38 -19.18
N ASP A 263 -4.39 -7.52 -19.24
CA ASP A 263 -4.20 -8.53 -20.27
C ASP A 263 -4.47 -7.97 -21.68
N ALA A 264 -5.47 -7.11 -21.83
CA ALA A 264 -5.78 -6.47 -23.12
C ALA A 264 -4.71 -5.45 -23.56
N ILE A 265 -3.97 -4.85 -22.60
CA ILE A 265 -2.87 -3.92 -22.90
C ILE A 265 -1.58 -4.68 -23.24
N LEU A 266 -1.36 -5.85 -22.61
CA LEU A 266 -0.14 -6.63 -22.73
C LEU A 266 -0.16 -7.67 -23.86
N ALA A 267 -1.36 -7.94 -24.44
CA ALA A 267 -1.54 -8.84 -25.59
C ALA A 267 -1.03 -8.22 -26.89
#